data_86e4239b988a9779f90f8e28c9cc863e
#
_entry.id   86e4239b988a9779f90f8e28c9cc863e
#
_cell.length_a   1.000
_cell.length_b   1.000
_cell.length_c   1.000
_cell.angle_alpha   90.00
_cell.angle_beta   90.00
_cell.angle_gamma   90.00
#
_symmetry.space_group_name_H-M   'P 1'
#
loop_
_entity.id
_entity.type
_entity.pdbx_description
1 polymer ?
#
loop_
_entity_poly.entity_id
_entity_poly.type
_entity_poly.pdbx_seq_one_letter_code
_entity_poly.pdbx_strand_id
1 'polypeptide(L)'
;MNQIKSIAIGSFDGIHIAHQTLIDKTDALVIIERNGGYLTPGYKRANFTSKVCCFYHFDVIKDLTPETFVRKLQTDFPQLEKIVVGYDFVFGKQRAGNTEVLQRLFDGKVEVVEEVSIEGISVHSRTIKQYLKEGNIKMANRLLGREYSIEGEVVSGQGLGKKELVPTLNLHVKAYQLPLEGVYATQTKIANKWLPHLGLTHDSQWQKNHL
;
A
#
# COMPACT_ATOMS: atom_id res chain seq x y z
N MET A 1 1.30 22.32 6.56
CA MET A 1 -0.03 21.66 6.44
C MET A 1 -1.22 22.61 6.67
N ASN A 2 -0.97 23.93 6.68
CA ASN A 2 -1.97 24.93 7.06
C ASN A 2 -3.12 25.19 6.06
N GLN A 3 -3.19 24.48 4.93
CA GLN A 3 -4.26 24.67 3.94
C GLN A 3 -5.10 23.40 3.71
N ILE A 4 -4.76 22.30 4.40
CA ILE A 4 -5.46 21.02 4.24
C ILE A 4 -6.74 21.07 5.08
N LYS A 5 -7.87 20.96 4.42
CA LYS A 5 -9.20 20.97 5.03
C LYS A 5 -9.82 19.59 5.15
N SER A 6 -9.36 18.63 4.34
CA SER A 6 -9.89 17.28 4.34
C SER A 6 -8.78 16.23 4.24
N ILE A 7 -8.91 15.16 5.02
CA ILE A 7 -7.96 14.04 5.01
C ILE A 7 -8.69 12.71 4.90
N ALA A 8 -8.06 11.76 4.20
CA ALA A 8 -8.41 10.34 4.33
C ALA A 8 -7.37 9.64 5.20
N ILE A 9 -7.83 8.72 6.06
CA ILE A 9 -6.95 8.00 7.00
C ILE A 9 -7.00 6.51 6.70
N GLY A 10 -5.82 5.88 6.58
CA GLY A 10 -5.72 4.45 6.35
C GLY A 10 -4.28 3.98 6.15
N SER A 11 -4.09 2.68 5.91
CA SER A 11 -2.78 2.17 5.51
C SER A 11 -2.44 2.48 4.06
N PHE A 12 -3.45 2.59 3.21
CA PHE A 12 -3.35 2.84 1.78
C PHE A 12 -2.37 1.90 1.06
N ASP A 13 -2.20 0.69 1.58
CA ASP A 13 -1.30 -0.28 1.00
C ASP A 13 -1.83 -0.75 -0.37
N GLY A 14 -1.07 -0.43 -1.41
CA GLY A 14 -1.43 -0.68 -2.79
C GLY A 14 -2.19 0.45 -3.49
N ILE A 15 -2.77 1.44 -2.80
CA ILE A 15 -3.65 2.47 -3.43
C ILE A 15 -4.58 1.79 -4.45
N HIS A 16 -5.36 0.83 -3.99
CA HIS A 16 -6.31 0.08 -4.81
C HIS A 16 -7.63 0.84 -5.02
N ILE A 17 -8.53 0.30 -5.84
CA ILE A 17 -9.79 0.96 -6.23
C ILE A 17 -10.59 1.46 -5.02
N ALA A 18 -10.74 0.64 -3.96
CA ALA A 18 -11.43 1.09 -2.76
C ALA A 18 -10.71 2.24 -2.02
N HIS A 19 -9.38 2.31 -2.07
CA HIS A 19 -8.67 3.48 -1.54
C HIS A 19 -8.95 4.73 -2.37
N GLN A 20 -9.07 4.58 -3.70
CA GLN A 20 -9.32 5.70 -4.58
C GLN A 20 -10.64 6.42 -4.24
N THR A 21 -11.68 5.69 -3.82
CA THR A 21 -12.96 6.30 -3.41
C THR A 21 -12.83 7.22 -2.18
N LEU A 22 -11.86 6.96 -1.28
CA LEU A 22 -11.55 7.84 -0.16
C LEU A 22 -10.69 9.03 -0.62
N ILE A 23 -9.69 8.75 -1.47
CA ILE A 23 -8.71 9.72 -1.97
C ILE A 23 -9.38 10.84 -2.74
N ASP A 24 -10.34 10.50 -3.61
CA ASP A 24 -11.04 11.47 -4.46
C ASP A 24 -11.88 12.50 -3.65
N LYS A 25 -12.15 12.19 -2.40
CA LYS A 25 -12.96 13.02 -1.50
C LYS A 25 -12.16 13.95 -0.58
N THR A 26 -10.82 13.98 -0.71
CA THR A 26 -9.93 14.64 0.26
C THR A 26 -8.80 15.41 -0.40
N ASP A 27 -8.20 16.33 0.37
CA ASP A 27 -7.02 17.11 -0.04
C ASP A 27 -5.72 16.36 0.21
N ALA A 28 -5.67 15.55 1.28
CA ALA A 28 -4.47 14.83 1.70
C ALA A 28 -4.79 13.46 2.30
N LEU A 29 -3.75 12.63 2.40
CA LEU A 29 -3.80 11.31 3.01
C LEU A 29 -2.96 11.28 4.29
N VAL A 30 -3.51 10.72 5.34
CA VAL A 30 -2.78 10.28 6.53
C VAL A 30 -2.54 8.78 6.39
N ILE A 31 -1.33 8.43 6.02
CA ILE A 31 -0.92 7.05 5.75
C ILE A 31 -0.31 6.44 7.01
N ILE A 32 -0.97 5.44 7.57
CA ILE A 32 -0.46 4.70 8.74
C ILE A 32 0.48 3.61 8.24
N GLU A 33 1.77 3.83 8.47
CA GLU A 33 2.83 2.91 8.07
C GLU A 33 3.06 1.85 9.16
N ARG A 34 2.98 0.58 8.78
CA ARG A 34 3.25 -0.58 9.63
C ARG A 34 4.41 -1.39 9.05
N ASN A 35 5.05 -2.22 9.85
CA ASN A 35 6.04 -3.18 9.35
C ASN A 35 5.32 -4.40 8.73
N GLY A 36 5.81 -4.87 7.59
CA GLY A 36 5.25 -6.07 6.94
C GLY A 36 5.42 -6.07 5.41
N GLY A 37 5.02 -7.16 4.78
CA GLY A 37 4.98 -7.27 3.32
C GLY A 37 3.87 -6.38 2.72
N TYR A 38 4.25 -5.51 1.80
CA TYR A 38 3.37 -4.51 1.23
C TYR A 38 3.04 -4.77 -0.23
N LEU A 39 1.89 -4.30 -0.68
CA LEU A 39 1.62 -4.10 -2.10
C LEU A 39 2.45 -2.92 -2.64
N THR A 40 2.56 -1.87 -1.84
CA THR A 40 3.36 -0.68 -2.16
C THR A 40 3.99 -0.14 -0.87
N PRO A 41 5.28 -0.39 -0.63
CA PRO A 41 5.94 -0.03 0.62
C PRO A 41 6.25 1.46 0.73
N GLY A 42 6.12 1.99 1.94
CA GLY A 42 6.60 3.30 2.34
C GLY A 42 6.07 4.45 1.48
N TYR A 43 6.95 5.42 1.25
CA TYR A 43 6.66 6.63 0.45
C TYR A 43 6.32 6.35 -1.02
N LYS A 44 6.58 5.16 -1.53
CA LYS A 44 6.23 4.76 -2.91
C LYS A 44 4.72 4.81 -3.18
N ARG A 45 3.88 4.80 -2.13
CA ARG A 45 2.43 5.03 -2.26
C ARG A 45 2.12 6.39 -2.88
N ALA A 46 2.96 7.40 -2.64
CA ALA A 46 2.81 8.73 -3.24
C ALA A 46 2.91 8.73 -4.77
N ASN A 47 3.52 7.71 -5.38
CA ASN A 47 3.59 7.57 -6.84
C ASN A 47 2.23 7.23 -7.50
N PHE A 48 1.24 6.84 -6.70
CA PHE A 48 -0.08 6.41 -7.18
C PHE A 48 -1.21 7.38 -6.81
N THR A 49 -0.88 8.58 -6.37
CA THR A 49 -1.83 9.64 -6.08
C THR A 49 -1.19 11.01 -6.32
N SER A 50 -2.00 12.01 -6.65
CA SER A 50 -1.57 13.41 -6.71
C SER A 50 -1.76 14.16 -5.39
N LYS A 51 -2.32 13.48 -4.38
CA LYS A 51 -2.63 14.09 -3.08
C LYS A 51 -1.37 14.19 -2.20
N VAL A 52 -1.37 15.14 -1.30
CA VAL A 52 -0.34 15.22 -0.25
C VAL A 52 -0.40 14.00 0.63
N CYS A 53 0.73 13.32 0.84
CA CYS A 53 0.84 12.14 1.69
C CYS A 53 1.59 12.46 2.98
N CYS A 54 0.91 12.32 4.12
CA CYS A 54 1.47 12.48 5.45
C CYS A 54 1.62 11.10 6.10
N PHE A 55 2.84 10.69 6.42
CA PHE A 55 3.12 9.35 6.97
C PHE A 55 3.17 9.38 8.49
N TYR A 56 2.36 8.55 9.12
CA TYR A 56 2.38 8.27 10.55
C TYR A 56 2.92 6.88 10.80
N HIS A 57 4.06 6.77 11.47
CA HIS A 57 4.59 5.48 11.88
C HIS A 57 3.71 4.87 12.96
N PHE A 58 3.26 3.64 12.76
CA PHE A 58 2.36 2.94 13.69
C PHE A 58 2.93 2.88 15.10
N ASP A 59 4.23 2.63 15.26
CA ASP A 59 4.88 2.56 16.57
C ASP A 59 4.80 3.87 17.38
N VAL A 60 4.64 5.00 16.72
CA VAL A 60 4.49 6.31 17.37
C VAL A 60 3.06 6.55 17.83
N ILE A 61 2.07 6.00 17.11
CA ILE A 61 0.65 6.29 17.36
C ILE A 61 -0.12 5.15 18.03
N LYS A 62 0.44 3.93 18.10
CA LYS A 62 -0.25 2.72 18.57
C LYS A 62 -0.77 2.80 20.01
N ASP A 63 -0.10 3.60 20.86
CA ASP A 63 -0.45 3.77 22.27
C ASP A 63 -1.30 5.00 22.56
N LEU A 64 -1.64 5.79 21.55
CA LEU A 64 -2.52 6.95 21.70
C LEU A 64 -3.95 6.48 21.95
N THR A 65 -4.64 7.12 22.93
CA THR A 65 -6.08 6.94 23.07
C THR A 65 -6.83 7.53 21.87
N PRO A 66 -8.09 7.15 21.63
CA PRO A 66 -8.88 7.75 20.56
C PRO A 66 -8.90 9.28 20.60
N GLU A 67 -9.06 9.87 21.79
CA GLU A 67 -9.08 11.31 22.01
C GLU A 67 -7.74 11.96 21.66
N THR A 68 -6.65 11.34 22.09
CA THR A 68 -5.30 11.85 21.84
C THR A 68 -4.96 11.76 20.36
N PHE A 69 -5.41 10.70 19.67
CA PHE A 69 -5.22 10.55 18.23
C PHE A 69 -5.96 11.62 17.45
N VAL A 70 -7.25 11.90 17.78
CA VAL A 70 -8.02 12.96 17.11
C VAL A 70 -7.41 14.33 17.38
N ARG A 71 -6.99 14.61 18.61
CA ARG A 71 -6.29 15.86 18.95
C ARG A 71 -4.99 16.02 18.17
N LYS A 72 -4.24 14.94 17.97
CA LYS A 72 -3.04 14.97 17.13
C LYS A 72 -3.39 15.37 15.69
N LEU A 73 -4.44 14.82 15.11
CA LEU A 73 -4.89 15.20 13.76
C LEU A 73 -5.24 16.68 13.68
N GLN A 74 -5.99 17.22 14.66
CA GLN A 74 -6.36 18.63 14.71
C GLN A 74 -5.13 19.55 14.90
N THR A 75 -4.12 19.09 15.63
CA THR A 75 -2.85 19.82 15.79
C THR A 75 -2.03 19.83 14.51
N ASP A 76 -1.92 18.68 13.82
CA ASP A 76 -1.14 18.55 12.59
C ASP A 76 -1.82 19.24 11.40
N PHE A 77 -3.16 19.33 11.43
CA PHE A 77 -4.01 19.95 10.40
C PHE A 77 -4.95 21.00 11.03
N PRO A 78 -4.45 22.21 11.31
CA PRO A 78 -5.24 23.23 12.05
C PRO A 78 -6.53 23.71 11.37
N GLN A 79 -6.66 23.49 10.06
CA GLN A 79 -7.87 23.84 9.28
C GLN A 79 -8.69 22.61 8.88
N LEU A 80 -8.52 21.49 9.60
CA LEU A 80 -9.21 20.25 9.29
C LEU A 80 -10.72 20.39 9.53
N GLU A 81 -11.51 20.27 8.47
CA GLU A 81 -12.96 20.36 8.47
C GLU A 81 -13.62 18.98 8.20
N LYS A 82 -12.88 18.06 7.52
CA LYS A 82 -13.42 16.76 7.12
C LYS A 82 -12.41 15.63 7.25
N ILE A 83 -12.87 14.50 7.78
CA ILE A 83 -12.14 13.22 7.81
C ILE A 83 -12.93 12.19 7.01
N VAL A 84 -12.26 11.46 6.11
CA VAL A 84 -12.84 10.36 5.33
C VAL A 84 -12.17 9.06 5.74
N VAL A 85 -12.97 8.05 6.06
CA VAL A 85 -12.49 6.71 6.49
C VAL A 85 -13.32 5.60 5.85
N GLY A 86 -12.78 4.40 5.78
CA GLY A 86 -13.56 3.23 5.39
C GLY A 86 -14.48 2.76 6.53
N TYR A 87 -15.50 1.97 6.18
CA TYR A 87 -16.50 1.43 7.11
C TYR A 87 -15.87 0.58 8.23
N ASP A 88 -14.72 -0.07 7.97
CA ASP A 88 -14.00 -0.94 8.91
C ASP A 88 -12.89 -0.22 9.69
N PHE A 89 -12.88 1.12 9.64
CA PHE A 89 -11.83 1.92 10.27
C PHE A 89 -11.87 1.80 11.79
N VAL A 90 -10.72 1.44 12.35
CA VAL A 90 -10.48 1.41 13.79
C VAL A 90 -9.16 2.08 14.14
N PHE A 91 -9.10 2.75 15.27
CA PHE A 91 -7.95 3.54 15.70
C PHE A 91 -7.79 3.55 17.23
N GLY A 92 -6.73 4.21 17.67
CA GLY A 92 -6.41 4.30 19.09
C GLY A 92 -5.87 3.00 19.68
N LYS A 93 -5.38 3.11 20.92
CA LYS A 93 -4.81 1.98 21.67
C LYS A 93 -5.79 0.82 21.75
N GLN A 94 -5.30 -0.38 21.42
CA GLN A 94 -6.10 -1.61 21.39
C GLN A 94 -7.35 -1.53 20.49
N ARG A 95 -7.35 -0.65 19.46
CA ARG A 95 -8.48 -0.45 18.54
C ARG A 95 -9.76 0.03 19.26
N ALA A 96 -9.60 0.83 20.32
CA ALA A 96 -10.71 1.30 21.15
C ALA A 96 -11.62 2.31 20.44
N GLY A 97 -11.16 2.92 19.33
CA GLY A 97 -11.95 3.83 18.49
C GLY A 97 -12.45 3.13 17.22
N ASN A 98 -13.67 3.44 16.81
CA ASN A 98 -14.30 3.09 15.55
C ASN A 98 -14.85 4.35 14.87
N THR A 99 -15.60 4.20 13.79
CA THR A 99 -16.20 5.31 13.05
C THR A 99 -17.16 6.15 13.89
N GLU A 100 -17.95 5.54 14.77
CA GLU A 100 -18.88 6.26 15.68
C GLU A 100 -18.13 7.07 16.74
N VAL A 101 -17.07 6.47 17.31
CA VAL A 101 -16.19 7.19 18.25
C VAL A 101 -15.50 8.38 17.55
N LEU A 102 -15.04 8.19 16.30
CA LEU A 102 -14.45 9.26 15.52
C LEU A 102 -15.45 10.42 15.29
N GLN A 103 -16.70 10.10 14.91
CA GLN A 103 -17.77 11.08 14.71
C GLN A 103 -18.07 11.88 15.99
N ARG A 104 -17.99 11.23 17.15
CA ARG A 104 -18.23 11.90 18.45
C ARG A 104 -17.06 12.78 18.89
N LEU A 105 -15.83 12.41 18.56
CA LEU A 105 -14.62 13.10 19.01
C LEU A 105 -14.15 14.21 18.09
N PHE A 106 -14.56 14.19 16.83
CA PHE A 106 -14.17 15.19 15.86
C PHE A 106 -15.32 16.14 15.58
N ASP A 107 -15.11 17.43 15.83
CA ASP A 107 -16.14 18.49 15.68
C ASP A 107 -16.51 18.79 14.22
N GLY A 108 -15.69 18.34 13.26
CA GLY A 108 -15.95 18.50 11.82
C GLY A 108 -16.75 17.35 11.24
N LYS A 109 -16.80 17.27 9.91
CA LYS A 109 -17.51 16.21 9.18
C LYS A 109 -16.69 14.92 9.14
N VAL A 110 -17.27 13.81 9.57
CA VAL A 110 -16.73 12.47 9.32
C VAL A 110 -17.56 11.81 8.23
N GLU A 111 -16.93 11.44 7.12
CA GLU A 111 -17.54 10.70 6.03
C GLU A 111 -17.04 9.26 6.04
N VAL A 112 -17.96 8.31 6.18
CA VAL A 112 -17.64 6.88 6.15
C VAL A 112 -17.94 6.34 4.77
N VAL A 113 -16.95 5.74 4.13
CA VAL A 113 -17.09 5.12 2.80
C VAL A 113 -17.42 3.65 2.98
N GLU A 114 -18.48 3.22 2.33
CA GLU A 114 -18.95 1.85 2.34
C GLU A 114 -17.96 0.88 1.66
N GLU A 115 -18.17 -0.41 1.87
CA GLU A 115 -17.39 -1.46 1.25
C GLU A 115 -17.47 -1.40 -0.28
N VAL A 116 -16.32 -1.43 -0.92
CA VAL A 116 -16.23 -1.52 -2.38
C VAL A 116 -16.00 -2.96 -2.78
N SER A 117 -16.81 -3.49 -3.67
CA SER A 117 -16.63 -4.83 -4.22
C SER A 117 -16.62 -4.82 -5.75
N ILE A 118 -15.90 -5.77 -6.34
CA ILE A 118 -15.85 -6.04 -7.77
C ILE A 118 -16.20 -7.50 -7.98
N GLU A 119 -17.25 -7.75 -8.75
CA GLU A 119 -17.77 -9.12 -9.01
C GLU A 119 -18.05 -9.91 -7.72
N GLY A 120 -18.56 -9.22 -6.69
CA GLY A 120 -18.84 -9.83 -5.39
C GLY A 120 -17.63 -10.05 -4.50
N ILE A 121 -16.44 -9.60 -4.91
CA ILE A 121 -15.21 -9.72 -4.15
C ILE A 121 -14.89 -8.38 -3.49
N SER A 122 -14.80 -8.35 -2.16
CA SER A 122 -14.41 -7.17 -1.39
C SER A 122 -12.99 -6.73 -1.72
N VAL A 123 -12.83 -5.44 -2.04
CA VAL A 123 -11.53 -4.86 -2.44
C VAL A 123 -10.75 -4.44 -1.21
N HIS A 124 -9.84 -5.28 -0.77
CA HIS A 124 -8.92 -5.03 0.35
C HIS A 124 -7.48 -5.38 -0.03
N SER A 125 -6.50 -4.71 0.59
CA SER A 125 -5.09 -5.04 0.40
C SER A 125 -4.78 -6.51 0.72
N ARG A 126 -5.43 -7.09 1.75
CA ARG A 126 -5.28 -8.52 2.11
C ARG A 126 -5.78 -9.45 1.01
N THR A 127 -6.92 -9.14 0.38
CA THR A 127 -7.50 -9.91 -0.71
C THR A 127 -6.57 -9.90 -1.93
N ILE A 128 -6.02 -8.73 -2.26
CA ILE A 128 -5.06 -8.56 -3.35
C ILE A 128 -3.78 -9.35 -3.08
N LYS A 129 -3.24 -9.29 -1.85
CA LYS A 129 -2.07 -10.08 -1.45
C LYS A 129 -2.33 -11.58 -1.56
N GLN A 130 -3.54 -12.03 -1.24
CA GLN A 130 -3.91 -13.42 -1.37
C GLN A 130 -3.88 -13.87 -2.84
N TYR A 131 -4.48 -13.10 -3.76
CA TYR A 131 -4.41 -13.39 -5.20
C TYR A 131 -2.97 -13.41 -5.74
N LEU A 132 -2.10 -12.51 -5.26
CA LEU A 132 -0.67 -12.56 -5.62
C LEU A 132 -0.02 -13.87 -5.16
N LYS A 133 -0.27 -14.29 -3.91
CA LYS A 133 0.25 -15.55 -3.36
C LYS A 133 -0.25 -16.80 -4.09
N GLU A 134 -1.43 -16.71 -4.68
CA GLU A 134 -2.04 -17.77 -5.49
C GLU A 134 -1.62 -17.71 -6.97
N GLY A 135 -0.82 -16.71 -7.36
CA GLY A 135 -0.40 -16.50 -8.75
C GLY A 135 -1.50 -15.92 -9.65
N ASN A 136 -2.65 -15.53 -9.09
CA ASN A 136 -3.75 -14.93 -9.84
C ASN A 136 -3.53 -13.41 -10.04
N ILE A 137 -2.53 -13.09 -10.87
CA ILE A 137 -2.13 -11.71 -11.15
C ILE A 137 -3.26 -10.92 -11.81
N LYS A 138 -4.06 -11.60 -12.67
CA LYS A 138 -5.18 -10.95 -13.36
C LYS A 138 -6.20 -10.38 -12.37
N MET A 139 -6.58 -11.15 -11.35
CA MET A 139 -7.52 -10.67 -10.33
C MET A 139 -6.87 -9.63 -9.41
N ALA A 140 -5.61 -9.83 -9.01
CA ALA A 140 -4.87 -8.83 -8.24
C ALA A 140 -4.84 -7.47 -8.96
N ASN A 141 -4.52 -7.44 -10.26
CA ASN A 141 -4.50 -6.24 -11.08
C ASN A 141 -5.89 -5.59 -11.19
N ARG A 142 -6.93 -6.42 -11.34
CA ARG A 142 -8.31 -5.93 -11.40
C ARG A 142 -8.75 -5.21 -10.14
N LEU A 143 -8.44 -5.77 -8.96
CA LEU A 143 -8.77 -5.14 -7.68
C LEU A 143 -7.86 -3.92 -7.38
N LEU A 144 -6.62 -3.94 -7.85
CA LEU A 144 -5.72 -2.78 -7.78
C LEU A 144 -6.18 -1.62 -8.68
N GLY A 145 -6.86 -1.91 -9.79
CA GLY A 145 -7.18 -0.94 -10.83
C GLY A 145 -5.99 -0.61 -11.74
N ARG A 146 -4.91 -1.36 -11.66
CA ARG A 146 -3.70 -1.23 -12.48
C ARG A 146 -2.87 -2.50 -12.41
N GLU A 147 -1.85 -2.59 -13.27
CA GLU A 147 -0.88 -3.66 -13.18
C GLU A 147 -0.08 -3.59 -11.86
N TYR A 148 0.11 -4.75 -11.23
CA TYR A 148 0.94 -4.86 -10.05
C TYR A 148 2.39 -4.60 -10.43
N SER A 149 3.05 -3.71 -9.71
CA SER A 149 4.44 -3.35 -9.97
C SER A 149 5.28 -3.46 -8.70
N ILE A 150 6.52 -3.86 -8.87
CA ILE A 150 7.54 -3.92 -7.84
C ILE A 150 8.76 -3.12 -8.30
N GLU A 151 9.48 -2.58 -7.34
CA GLU A 151 10.76 -1.92 -7.58
C GLU A 151 11.85 -2.66 -6.79
N GLY A 152 12.99 -2.86 -7.42
CA GLY A 152 14.14 -3.53 -6.82
C GLY A 152 15.45 -2.91 -7.24
N GLU A 153 16.48 -3.18 -6.47
CA GLU A 153 17.86 -2.82 -6.79
C GLU A 153 18.45 -3.90 -7.68
N VAL A 154 19.14 -3.49 -8.76
CA VAL A 154 19.86 -4.44 -9.60
C VAL A 154 21.06 -4.97 -8.84
N VAL A 155 21.14 -6.28 -8.71
CA VAL A 155 22.24 -6.97 -8.02
C VAL A 155 22.99 -7.90 -8.97
N SER A 156 24.27 -8.08 -8.72
CA SER A 156 25.10 -9.04 -9.47
C SER A 156 24.61 -10.46 -9.20
N GLY A 157 24.33 -11.21 -10.26
CA GLY A 157 24.05 -12.65 -10.18
C GLY A 157 25.31 -13.49 -10.22
N GLN A 158 25.17 -14.80 -10.17
CA GLN A 158 26.27 -15.77 -10.23
C GLN A 158 27.03 -15.81 -11.57
N GLY A 159 26.64 -14.96 -12.53
CA GLY A 159 27.33 -14.86 -13.82
C GLY A 159 27.11 -16.03 -14.79
N LEU A 160 26.23 -16.97 -14.43
CA LEU A 160 25.96 -18.19 -15.24
C LEU A 160 25.35 -17.84 -16.60
N GLY A 161 24.55 -16.79 -16.70
CA GLY A 161 23.95 -16.33 -17.97
C GLY A 161 24.95 -15.80 -19.00
N LYS A 162 26.19 -15.46 -18.60
CA LYS A 162 27.24 -15.05 -19.55
C LYS A 162 27.81 -16.19 -20.37
N LYS A 163 27.63 -17.42 -19.94
CA LYS A 163 28.26 -18.61 -20.57
C LYS A 163 27.30 -19.43 -21.42
N GLU A 164 26.01 -19.36 -21.19
CA GLU A 164 25.16 -20.39 -21.76
C GLU A 164 23.89 -19.97 -22.48
N LEU A 165 23.18 -18.84 -22.24
CA LEU A 165 21.93 -18.68 -23.03
C LEU A 165 21.26 -17.31 -23.06
N VAL A 166 21.04 -16.63 -21.96
CA VAL A 166 20.31 -15.35 -21.98
C VAL A 166 20.82 -14.44 -20.86
N PRO A 167 21.15 -13.18 -21.16
CA PRO A 167 21.48 -12.22 -20.10
C PRO A 167 20.31 -12.05 -19.14
N THR A 168 20.55 -12.34 -17.85
CA THR A 168 19.54 -12.16 -16.79
C THR A 168 19.85 -10.93 -15.94
N LEU A 169 18.79 -10.23 -15.53
CA LEU A 169 18.87 -9.13 -14.58
C LEU A 169 18.29 -9.61 -13.26
N ASN A 170 19.09 -9.57 -12.19
CA ASN A 170 18.63 -9.94 -10.86
C ASN A 170 18.22 -8.69 -10.09
N LEU A 171 17.05 -8.74 -9.47
CA LEU A 171 16.52 -7.66 -8.65
C LEU A 171 16.45 -8.10 -7.19
N HIS A 172 17.05 -7.34 -6.31
CA HIS A 172 16.81 -7.44 -4.89
C HIS A 172 15.60 -6.57 -4.51
N VAL A 173 14.52 -7.22 -4.10
CA VAL A 173 13.23 -6.58 -3.79
C VAL A 173 13.01 -6.62 -2.29
N LYS A 174 12.77 -5.44 -1.70
CA LYS A 174 12.54 -5.31 -0.24
C LYS A 174 11.08 -4.93 0.03
N ALA A 175 10.51 -5.57 1.05
CA ALA A 175 9.21 -5.24 1.63
C ALA A 175 7.97 -5.41 0.73
N TYR A 176 8.11 -5.78 -0.54
CA TYR A 176 6.98 -6.10 -1.40
C TYR A 176 6.42 -7.51 -1.14
N GLN A 177 5.12 -7.68 -1.31
CA GLN A 177 4.51 -8.98 -1.48
C GLN A 177 4.84 -9.50 -2.87
N LEU A 178 5.71 -10.49 -2.96
CA LEU A 178 5.97 -11.14 -4.24
C LEU A 178 4.79 -12.06 -4.64
N PRO A 179 4.52 -12.21 -5.94
CA PRO A 179 3.63 -13.23 -6.44
C PRO A 179 4.12 -14.65 -6.10
N LEU A 180 3.23 -15.64 -6.30
CA LEU A 180 3.62 -17.06 -6.24
C LEU A 180 4.89 -17.29 -7.08
N GLU A 181 5.74 -18.21 -6.65
CA GLU A 181 6.91 -18.59 -7.44
C GLU A 181 6.49 -19.07 -8.83
N GLY A 182 7.16 -18.54 -9.85
CA GLY A 182 6.81 -18.86 -11.22
C GLY A 182 7.37 -17.89 -12.25
N VAL A 183 7.00 -18.12 -13.51
CA VAL A 183 7.40 -17.30 -14.65
C VAL A 183 6.23 -16.42 -15.07
N TYR A 184 6.48 -15.14 -15.22
CA TYR A 184 5.48 -14.13 -15.55
C TYR A 184 5.89 -13.33 -16.78
N ALA A 185 4.92 -13.02 -17.63
CA ALA A 185 5.09 -11.97 -18.64
C ALA A 185 5.12 -10.62 -17.92
N THR A 186 6.21 -9.89 -18.08
CA THR A 186 6.46 -8.64 -17.35
C THR A 186 6.92 -7.53 -18.29
N GLN A 187 6.82 -6.30 -17.81
CA GLN A 187 7.45 -5.14 -18.42
C GLN A 187 8.37 -4.49 -17.39
N THR A 188 9.63 -4.25 -17.74
CA THR A 188 10.55 -3.53 -16.88
C THR A 188 10.87 -2.16 -17.44
N LYS A 189 10.76 -1.15 -16.59
CA LYS A 189 11.18 0.21 -16.93
C LYS A 189 12.67 0.36 -16.60
N ILE A 190 13.48 0.52 -17.63
CA ILE A 190 14.92 0.83 -17.52
C ILE A 190 15.12 2.23 -18.08
N ALA A 191 15.63 3.15 -17.26
CA ALA A 191 15.61 4.58 -17.57
C ALA A 191 14.18 5.02 -17.93
N ASN A 192 13.94 5.46 -19.16
CA ASN A 192 12.62 5.92 -19.62
C ASN A 192 11.94 4.97 -20.63
N LYS A 193 12.42 3.72 -20.74
CA LYS A 193 11.89 2.73 -21.71
C LYS A 193 11.27 1.55 -20.97
N TRP A 194 10.09 1.11 -21.44
CA TRP A 194 9.47 -0.14 -21.04
C TRP A 194 9.89 -1.27 -21.98
N LEU A 195 10.41 -2.34 -21.42
CA LEU A 195 10.89 -3.50 -22.16
C LEU A 195 10.10 -4.74 -21.72
N PRO A 196 9.42 -5.44 -22.65
CA PRO A 196 8.75 -6.70 -22.34
C PRO A 196 9.78 -7.81 -22.15
N HIS A 197 9.57 -8.70 -21.16
CA HIS A 197 10.41 -9.88 -20.93
C HIS A 197 9.67 -10.89 -20.05
N LEU A 198 10.31 -12.00 -19.76
CA LEU A 198 9.86 -12.96 -18.77
C LEU A 198 10.54 -12.68 -17.43
N GLY A 199 9.74 -12.50 -16.38
CA GLY A 199 10.20 -12.39 -15.01
C GLY A 199 10.03 -13.71 -14.28
N LEU A 200 11.02 -14.11 -13.48
CA LEU A 200 10.97 -15.25 -12.58
C LEU A 200 10.92 -14.76 -11.14
N THR A 201 9.93 -15.22 -10.38
CA THR A 201 9.88 -15.02 -8.93
C THR A 201 10.34 -16.30 -8.24
N HIS A 202 11.27 -16.18 -7.30
CA HIS A 202 11.66 -17.25 -6.40
C HIS A 202 11.98 -16.70 -5.01
N ASP A 203 11.80 -17.50 -3.98
CA ASP A 203 12.17 -17.13 -2.62
C ASP A 203 13.68 -17.31 -2.43
N SER A 204 14.38 -16.23 -2.12
CA SER A 204 15.84 -16.26 -1.93
C SER A 204 16.28 -16.87 -0.59
N GLN A 205 15.39 -17.45 0.20
CA GLN A 205 15.76 -18.15 1.45
C GLN A 205 16.60 -19.41 1.24
N TRP A 206 16.75 -19.88 0.00
CA TRP A 206 17.53 -21.09 -0.33
C TRP A 206 19.05 -20.92 -0.25
N GLN A 207 19.60 -19.74 -0.03
CA GLN A 207 21.06 -19.53 -0.02
C GLN A 207 21.74 -19.62 1.35
N LYS A 208 21.07 -20.01 2.44
CA LYS A 208 21.71 -20.07 3.77
C LYS A 208 22.10 -21.44 4.29
N ASN A 209 21.81 -22.54 3.62
CA ASN A 209 22.01 -23.87 4.18
C ASN A 209 22.87 -24.86 3.34
N HIS A 210 23.70 -24.40 2.42
CA HIS A 210 24.70 -25.29 1.80
C HIS A 210 26.03 -24.54 1.62
N LEU A 211 26.77 -24.42 2.70
CA LEU A 211 28.22 -24.39 2.80
C LEU A 211 28.63 -25.14 4.06
#